data_ecc4eca2d5fc72b3cb928740d90f9746
#
_entry.id   ecc4eca2d5fc72b3cb928740d90f9746
#
_cell.length_a   1.000
_cell.length_b   1.000
_cell.length_c   1.000
_cell.angle_alpha   90.00
_cell.angle_beta   90.00
_cell.angle_gamma   90.00
#
_symmetry.space_group_name_H-M   'P 1'
#
loop_
_entity.id
_entity.type
_entity.pdbx_description
1 polymer ?
#
loop_
_entity_poly.entity_id
_entity_poly.type
_entity_poly.pdbx_seq_one_letter_code
_entity_poly.pdbx_strand_id
1 'polypeptide(L)'
;MINSKYFFKGFKSIKGINSPALALGASFIAIGALLKNIGFNLEQSIFSTFLTYALPGSLVMAESFIVGASLINIFLAVWLVNARLYPMTVSLMPLLLHKSQPRWKYYLSCHFIAVSAWLIMKSNYQSIEKKHRIDFWIGIGTGTWSIAIIATVIGFLAADYLNKDMMIGLAIVNPVYFGCMMVGAMKSLQISLSIILGAILGPAFFFISPEWSILYGGVLAGTIAYFVGELK
;
A
#
# COMPACT_ATOMS: atom_id res chain seq x y z
N MET A 1 9.06 22.15 -13.61
CA MET A 1 10.10 21.10 -13.59
C MET A 1 10.12 20.42 -12.21
N ILE A 2 10.53 19.14 -12.13
CA ILE A 2 10.77 18.44 -10.86
C ILE A 2 12.13 18.91 -10.33
N ASN A 3 12.21 19.26 -9.03
CA ASN A 3 13.49 19.61 -8.42
C ASN A 3 14.29 18.34 -8.14
N SER A 4 15.33 18.12 -8.94
CA SER A 4 16.16 16.90 -8.91
C SER A 4 16.75 16.62 -7.51
N LYS A 5 17.19 17.64 -6.77
CA LYS A 5 17.76 17.47 -5.42
C LYS A 5 16.78 16.81 -4.46
N TYR A 6 15.53 17.28 -4.44
CA TYR A 6 14.50 16.74 -3.54
C TYR A 6 13.94 15.42 -4.01
N PHE A 7 13.83 15.21 -5.33
CA PHE A 7 13.51 13.94 -5.92
C PHE A 7 14.49 12.83 -5.48
N PHE A 8 15.79 13.06 -5.68
CA PHE A 8 16.80 12.08 -5.25
C PHE A 8 16.88 11.92 -3.73
N LYS A 9 16.58 12.96 -2.95
CA LYS A 9 16.46 12.84 -1.49
C LYS A 9 15.31 11.91 -1.12
N GLY A 10 14.16 12.03 -1.79
CA GLY A 10 13.00 11.13 -1.62
C GLY A 10 13.33 9.69 -2.04
N PHE A 11 13.94 9.52 -3.19
CA PHE A 11 14.38 8.22 -3.68
C PHE A 11 15.38 7.52 -2.74
N LYS A 12 16.29 8.28 -2.13
CA LYS A 12 17.24 7.74 -1.15
C LYS A 12 16.59 7.41 0.20
N SER A 13 15.50 8.08 0.57
CA SER A 13 14.83 7.85 1.86
C SER A 13 14.14 6.49 1.98
N ILE A 14 13.99 5.76 0.87
CA ILE A 14 13.48 4.39 0.86
C ILE A 14 14.52 3.35 1.32
N LYS A 15 15.81 3.73 1.40
CA LYS A 15 16.90 2.84 1.80
C LYS A 15 16.96 2.73 3.33
N GLY A 16 17.18 1.53 3.81
CA GLY A 16 17.37 1.22 5.23
C GLY A 16 16.78 -0.15 5.58
N ILE A 17 17.42 -0.84 6.53
CA ILE A 17 16.98 -2.19 6.97
C ILE A 17 15.55 -2.14 7.56
N ASN A 18 15.19 -1.04 8.22
CA ASN A 18 13.86 -0.83 8.79
C ASN A 18 12.89 -0.10 7.83
N SER A 19 13.19 -0.08 6.53
CA SER A 19 12.34 0.61 5.56
C SER A 19 11.11 -0.22 5.20
N PRO A 20 9.92 0.41 5.17
CA PRO A 20 8.71 -0.23 4.64
C PRO A 20 8.87 -0.77 3.21
N ALA A 21 9.85 -0.27 2.47
CA ALA A 21 10.13 -0.70 1.10
C ALA A 21 10.68 -2.12 1.00
N LEU A 22 11.40 -2.61 2.02
CA LEU A 22 11.87 -4.00 2.06
C LEU A 22 10.71 -4.99 2.24
N ALA A 23 9.80 -4.70 3.18
CA ALA A 23 8.61 -5.50 3.38
C ALA A 23 7.71 -5.52 2.12
N LEU A 24 7.57 -4.37 1.46
CA LEU A 24 6.89 -4.25 0.18
C LEU A 24 7.54 -5.16 -0.88
N GLY A 25 8.86 -5.10 -1.02
CA GLY A 25 9.62 -5.92 -1.98
C GLY A 25 9.41 -7.41 -1.75
N ALA A 26 9.55 -7.88 -0.50
CA ALA A 26 9.33 -9.29 -0.16
C ALA A 26 7.94 -9.78 -0.58
N SER A 27 6.90 -9.00 -0.30
CA SER A 27 5.54 -9.37 -0.70
C SER A 27 5.31 -9.32 -2.21
N PHE A 28 5.96 -8.41 -2.94
CA PHE A 28 5.87 -8.40 -4.41
C PHE A 28 6.66 -9.53 -5.07
N ILE A 29 7.68 -10.11 -4.42
CA ILE A 29 8.29 -11.38 -4.85
C ILE A 29 7.23 -12.50 -4.80
N ALA A 30 6.47 -12.61 -3.70
CA ALA A 30 5.39 -13.58 -3.59
C ALA A 30 4.29 -13.37 -4.67
N ILE A 31 3.91 -12.11 -4.94
CA ILE A 31 2.95 -11.77 -6.01
C ILE A 31 3.48 -12.20 -7.39
N GLY A 32 4.76 -11.92 -7.69
CA GLY A 32 5.36 -12.33 -8.97
C GLY A 32 5.31 -13.85 -9.19
N ALA A 33 5.65 -14.62 -8.15
CA ALA A 33 5.56 -16.08 -8.19
C ALA A 33 4.09 -16.56 -8.31
N LEU A 34 3.15 -15.94 -7.59
CA LEU A 34 1.73 -16.24 -7.69
C LEU A 34 1.21 -16.00 -9.11
N LEU A 35 1.52 -14.86 -9.72
CA LEU A 35 1.07 -14.51 -11.07
C LEU A 35 1.55 -15.54 -12.11
N LYS A 36 2.81 -16.01 -12.02
CA LYS A 36 3.30 -17.10 -12.88
C LYS A 36 2.49 -18.38 -12.67
N ASN A 37 2.25 -18.77 -11.42
CA ASN A 37 1.55 -20.01 -11.08
C ASN A 37 0.09 -20.04 -11.58
N ILE A 38 -0.54 -18.89 -11.73
CA ILE A 38 -1.91 -18.78 -12.29
C ILE A 38 -1.92 -18.61 -13.82
N GLY A 39 -0.76 -18.68 -14.48
CA GLY A 39 -0.65 -18.69 -15.94
C GLY A 39 -0.41 -17.33 -16.60
N PHE A 40 -0.08 -16.28 -15.84
CA PHE A 40 0.33 -15.01 -16.43
C PHE A 40 1.72 -15.17 -17.07
N ASN A 41 1.95 -14.46 -18.18
CA ASN A 41 3.31 -14.29 -18.69
C ASN A 41 4.03 -13.14 -17.97
N LEU A 42 5.34 -12.99 -18.21
CA LEU A 42 6.15 -11.97 -17.54
C LEU A 42 5.64 -10.54 -17.81
N GLU A 43 5.26 -10.25 -19.05
CA GLU A 43 4.78 -8.93 -19.45
C GLU A 43 3.47 -8.58 -18.76
N GLN A 44 2.52 -9.53 -18.68
CA GLN A 44 1.26 -9.37 -17.97
C GLN A 44 1.50 -9.14 -16.46
N SER A 45 2.45 -9.84 -15.87
CA SER A 45 2.80 -9.71 -14.46
C SER A 45 3.42 -8.33 -14.15
N ILE A 46 4.32 -7.85 -15.01
CA ILE A 46 4.89 -6.51 -14.91
C ILE A 46 3.79 -5.46 -15.08
N PHE A 47 2.96 -5.60 -16.11
CA PHE A 47 1.91 -4.63 -16.42
C PHE A 47 0.84 -4.57 -15.32
N SER A 48 0.47 -5.70 -14.73
CA SER A 48 -0.45 -5.72 -13.60
C SER A 48 0.11 -4.99 -12.38
N THR A 49 1.39 -5.21 -12.03
CA THR A 49 2.06 -4.51 -10.92
C THR A 49 2.23 -3.03 -11.23
N PHE A 50 2.55 -2.68 -12.47
CA PHE A 50 2.67 -1.31 -12.94
C PHE A 50 1.37 -0.52 -12.72
N LEU A 51 0.22 -1.12 -13.03
CA LEU A 51 -1.09 -0.48 -12.91
C LEU A 51 -1.67 -0.57 -11.50
N THR A 52 -1.65 -1.74 -10.88
CA THR A 52 -2.38 -1.98 -9.63
C THR A 52 -1.61 -1.49 -8.40
N TYR A 53 -0.30 -1.55 -8.38
CA TYR A 53 0.62 -1.10 -7.31
C TYR A 53 0.01 -1.14 -5.89
N ALA A 54 -0.76 -2.17 -5.58
CA ALA A 54 -1.37 -2.38 -4.27
C ALA A 54 -1.49 -3.87 -3.98
N LEU A 55 -0.78 -4.36 -2.96
CA LEU A 55 -0.73 -5.79 -2.61
C LEU A 55 -2.11 -6.45 -2.51
N PRO A 56 -3.09 -5.92 -1.74
CA PRO A 56 -4.40 -6.56 -1.68
C PRO A 56 -5.17 -6.50 -2.99
N GLY A 57 -5.00 -5.43 -3.77
CA GLY A 57 -5.58 -5.35 -5.10
C GLY A 57 -5.01 -6.42 -6.03
N SER A 58 -3.70 -6.66 -5.97
CA SER A 58 -3.05 -7.72 -6.76
C SER A 58 -3.49 -9.13 -6.34
N LEU A 59 -3.68 -9.37 -5.04
CA LEU A 59 -4.19 -10.65 -4.53
C LEU A 59 -5.62 -10.89 -4.98
N VAL A 60 -6.51 -9.92 -4.78
CA VAL A 60 -7.93 -10.03 -5.22
C VAL A 60 -8.04 -10.21 -6.73
N MET A 61 -7.18 -9.54 -7.51
CA MET A 61 -7.11 -9.76 -8.95
C MET A 61 -6.73 -11.21 -9.27
N ALA A 62 -5.69 -11.75 -8.62
CA ALA A 62 -5.24 -13.11 -8.84
C ALA A 62 -6.31 -14.14 -8.43
N GLU A 63 -6.92 -13.99 -7.26
CA GLU A 63 -8.00 -14.85 -6.77
C GLU A 63 -9.22 -14.83 -7.71
N SER A 64 -9.64 -13.63 -8.11
CA SER A 64 -10.77 -13.47 -9.05
C SER A 64 -10.47 -14.10 -10.42
N PHE A 65 -9.21 -14.04 -10.86
CA PHE A 65 -8.78 -14.68 -12.11
C PHE A 65 -8.83 -16.20 -12.01
N ILE A 66 -8.37 -16.79 -10.89
CA ILE A 66 -8.39 -18.23 -10.62
C ILE A 66 -9.82 -18.80 -10.67
N VAL A 67 -10.80 -18.09 -10.10
CA VAL A 67 -12.21 -18.52 -10.11
C VAL A 67 -12.93 -18.22 -11.42
N GLY A 68 -12.23 -17.66 -12.42
CA GLY A 68 -12.82 -17.37 -13.74
C GLY A 68 -13.82 -16.21 -13.74
N ALA A 69 -13.66 -15.24 -12.83
CA ALA A 69 -14.54 -14.08 -12.77
C ALA A 69 -14.44 -13.23 -14.05
N SER A 70 -15.54 -12.57 -14.43
CA SER A 70 -15.55 -11.67 -15.57
C SER A 70 -14.62 -10.46 -15.33
N LEU A 71 -14.08 -9.87 -16.41
CA LEU A 71 -13.19 -8.71 -16.31
C LEU A 71 -13.83 -7.54 -15.55
N ILE A 72 -15.14 -7.34 -15.69
CA ILE A 72 -15.87 -6.31 -14.96
C ILE A 72 -15.87 -6.61 -13.45
N ASN A 73 -16.10 -7.85 -13.07
CA ASN A 73 -16.10 -8.26 -11.67
C ASN A 73 -14.69 -8.12 -11.06
N ILE A 74 -13.64 -8.51 -11.79
CA ILE A 74 -12.25 -8.32 -11.37
C ILE A 74 -11.96 -6.83 -11.17
N PHE A 75 -12.35 -5.98 -12.13
CA PHE A 75 -12.16 -4.54 -12.01
C PHE A 75 -12.86 -3.95 -10.79
N LEU A 76 -14.14 -4.30 -10.57
CA LEU A 76 -14.92 -3.81 -9.44
C LEU A 76 -14.34 -4.28 -8.10
N ALA A 77 -13.96 -5.54 -8.00
CA ALA A 77 -13.35 -6.10 -6.78
C ALA A 77 -12.02 -5.41 -6.45
N VAL A 78 -11.13 -5.25 -7.42
CA VAL A 78 -9.85 -4.54 -7.25
C VAL A 78 -10.06 -3.07 -6.89
N TRP A 79 -11.00 -2.40 -7.56
CA TRP A 79 -11.34 -1.00 -7.27
C TRP A 79 -11.86 -0.85 -5.85
N LEU A 80 -12.76 -1.71 -5.41
CA LEU A 80 -13.35 -1.68 -4.07
C LEU A 80 -12.29 -1.88 -2.98
N VAL A 81 -11.45 -2.90 -3.12
CA VAL A 81 -10.37 -3.17 -2.16
C VAL A 81 -9.37 -2.00 -2.08
N ASN A 82 -9.12 -1.32 -3.19
CA ASN A 82 -8.23 -0.16 -3.24
C ASN A 82 -8.91 1.15 -2.78
N ALA A 83 -10.22 1.20 -2.58
CA ALA A 83 -10.91 2.37 -2.04
C ALA A 83 -10.37 2.81 -0.67
N ARG A 84 -9.78 1.91 0.11
CA ARG A 84 -9.05 2.20 1.35
C ARG A 84 -7.89 3.19 1.19
N LEU A 85 -7.36 3.36 -0.01
CA LEU A 85 -6.28 4.34 -0.29
C LEU A 85 -6.81 5.78 -0.30
N TYR A 86 -8.14 5.97 -0.43
CA TYR A 86 -8.75 7.30 -0.45
C TYR A 86 -8.51 8.09 0.85
N PRO A 87 -8.76 7.56 2.07
CA PRO A 87 -8.43 8.27 3.32
C PRO A 87 -6.94 8.62 3.44
N MET A 88 -6.06 7.75 2.92
CA MET A 88 -4.62 8.03 2.90
C MET A 88 -4.31 9.23 1.99
N THR A 89 -4.95 9.30 0.83
CA THR A 89 -4.86 10.44 -0.09
C THR A 89 -5.31 11.73 0.58
N VAL A 90 -6.49 11.72 1.21
CA VAL A 90 -7.04 12.87 1.92
C VAL A 90 -6.10 13.35 3.03
N SER A 91 -5.49 12.45 3.78
CA SER A 91 -4.54 12.80 4.86
C SER A 91 -3.19 13.30 4.36
N LEU A 92 -2.79 12.90 3.14
CA LEU A 92 -1.48 13.24 2.56
C LEU A 92 -1.52 14.56 1.78
N MET A 93 -2.58 14.81 1.01
CA MET A 93 -2.66 15.96 0.12
C MET A 93 -2.43 17.30 0.80
N PRO A 94 -2.99 17.63 1.99
CA PRO A 94 -2.72 18.89 2.68
C PRO A 94 -1.24 19.12 3.02
N LEU A 95 -0.48 18.03 3.21
CA LEU A 95 0.96 18.10 3.49
C LEU A 95 1.77 18.42 2.25
N LEU A 96 1.30 18.00 1.07
CA LEU A 96 1.99 18.15 -0.21
C LEU A 96 1.61 19.44 -0.93
N LEU A 97 0.34 19.88 -0.83
CA LEU A 97 -0.19 21.00 -1.60
C LEU A 97 0.57 22.30 -1.32
N HIS A 98 1.00 22.94 -2.40
CA HIS A 98 1.65 24.26 -2.37
C HIS A 98 1.30 25.07 -3.62
N LYS A 99 1.02 26.38 -3.45
CA LYS A 99 0.54 27.27 -4.55
C LYS A 99 1.52 27.38 -5.72
N SER A 100 2.83 27.23 -5.48
CA SER A 100 3.85 27.35 -6.54
C SER A 100 4.03 26.11 -7.40
N GLN A 101 3.35 25.01 -7.08
CA GLN A 101 3.51 23.75 -7.81
C GLN A 101 2.31 23.50 -8.76
N PRO A 102 2.55 23.00 -9.97
CA PRO A 102 1.48 22.77 -10.93
C PRO A 102 0.60 21.57 -10.51
N ARG A 103 -0.71 21.70 -10.71
CA ARG A 103 -1.71 20.71 -10.28
C ARG A 103 -1.49 19.30 -10.86
N TRP A 104 -1.02 19.19 -12.08
CA TRP A 104 -0.79 17.90 -12.74
C TRP A 104 0.16 16.96 -11.96
N LYS A 105 1.15 17.54 -11.26
CA LYS A 105 2.06 16.73 -10.41
C LYS A 105 1.30 15.96 -9.32
N TYR A 106 0.29 16.58 -8.72
CA TYR A 106 -0.51 15.94 -7.69
C TYR A 106 -1.35 14.81 -8.26
N TYR A 107 -2.02 15.04 -9.40
CA TYR A 107 -2.82 13.98 -10.05
C TYR A 107 -1.98 12.77 -10.44
N LEU A 108 -0.87 12.98 -11.15
CA LEU A 108 0.01 11.87 -11.53
C LEU A 108 0.63 11.17 -10.31
N SER A 109 0.94 11.92 -9.25
CA SER A 109 1.56 11.35 -8.06
C SER A 109 0.58 10.56 -7.17
N CYS A 110 -0.73 10.64 -7.41
CA CYS A 110 -1.72 9.79 -6.72
C CYS A 110 -1.49 8.30 -7.01
N HIS A 111 -0.95 7.96 -8.17
CA HIS A 111 -0.58 6.57 -8.50
C HIS A 111 0.41 5.96 -7.49
N PHE A 112 1.26 6.78 -6.89
CA PHE A 112 2.27 6.33 -5.92
C PHE A 112 1.74 6.15 -4.49
N ILE A 113 0.44 6.28 -4.27
CA ILE A 113 -0.15 6.11 -2.94
C ILE A 113 -0.17 4.63 -2.59
N ALA A 114 0.75 4.28 -1.71
CA ALA A 114 0.83 2.99 -1.06
C ALA A 114 1.19 3.21 0.41
N VAL A 115 0.84 2.27 1.29
CA VAL A 115 1.08 2.39 2.74
C VAL A 115 2.55 2.65 3.03
N SER A 116 3.45 1.94 2.35
CA SER A 116 4.91 2.09 2.51
C SER A 116 5.39 3.50 2.15
N ALA A 117 4.98 4.02 0.98
CA ALA A 117 5.34 5.35 0.53
C ALA A 117 4.75 6.44 1.45
N TRP A 118 3.49 6.27 1.85
CA TRP A 118 2.81 7.17 2.78
C TRP A 118 3.52 7.26 4.13
N LEU A 119 3.94 6.14 4.71
CA LEU A 119 4.69 6.11 5.97
C LEU A 119 6.03 6.84 5.85
N ILE A 120 6.79 6.58 4.79
CA ILE A 120 8.07 7.27 4.55
C ILE A 120 7.86 8.77 4.44
N MET A 121 6.81 9.21 3.73
CA MET A 121 6.49 10.63 3.63
C MET A 121 6.12 11.24 4.98
N LYS A 122 5.23 10.57 5.75
CA LYS A 122 4.80 11.01 7.09
C LYS A 122 5.96 11.11 8.08
N SER A 123 6.97 10.25 7.96
CA SER A 123 8.16 10.30 8.83
C SER A 123 9.12 11.43 8.48
N ASN A 124 9.10 11.92 7.23
CA ASN A 124 10.11 12.85 6.73
C ASN A 124 9.60 14.25 6.38
N TYR A 125 8.26 14.47 6.28
CA TYR A 125 7.70 15.71 5.73
C TYR A 125 8.12 16.99 6.48
N GLN A 126 8.38 16.91 7.80
CA GLN A 126 8.80 18.05 8.61
C GLN A 126 10.19 18.54 8.23
N SER A 127 11.08 17.65 7.79
CA SER A 127 12.45 17.97 7.36
C SER A 127 12.53 18.53 5.94
N ILE A 128 11.38 18.67 5.24
CA ILE A 128 11.30 19.11 3.85
C ILE A 128 10.46 20.38 3.76
N GLU A 129 11.00 21.43 3.15
CA GLU A 129 10.26 22.65 2.87
C GLU A 129 8.97 22.35 2.07
N LYS A 130 7.86 22.95 2.45
CA LYS A 130 6.52 22.65 1.89
C LYS A 130 6.47 22.71 0.36
N LYS A 131 7.17 23.69 -0.25
CA LYS A 131 7.24 23.86 -1.72
C LYS A 131 7.91 22.69 -2.46
N HIS A 132 8.75 21.89 -1.78
CA HIS A 132 9.51 20.79 -2.36
C HIS A 132 8.99 19.40 -1.96
N ARG A 133 7.96 19.34 -1.11
CA ARG A 133 7.41 18.07 -0.63
C ARG A 133 6.85 17.20 -1.75
N ILE A 134 6.24 17.81 -2.77
CA ILE A 134 5.74 17.04 -3.92
C ILE A 134 6.86 16.37 -4.71
N ASP A 135 8.00 17.05 -4.90
CA ASP A 135 9.14 16.48 -5.62
C ASP A 135 9.80 15.36 -4.80
N PHE A 136 9.85 15.52 -3.48
CA PHE A 136 10.31 14.49 -2.55
C PHE A 136 9.36 13.28 -2.55
N TRP A 137 8.04 13.52 -2.54
CA TRP A 137 7.01 12.48 -2.64
C TRP A 137 7.11 11.67 -3.93
N ILE A 138 7.28 12.34 -5.09
CA ILE A 138 7.49 11.66 -6.37
C ILE A 138 8.74 10.78 -6.32
N GLY A 139 9.81 11.24 -5.66
CA GLY A 139 11.02 10.45 -5.47
C GLY A 139 10.80 9.19 -4.62
N ILE A 140 10.04 9.28 -3.52
CA ILE A 140 9.65 8.10 -2.73
C ILE A 140 8.82 7.16 -3.58
N GLY A 141 7.77 7.70 -4.22
CA GLY A 141 6.81 6.92 -4.99
C GLY A 141 7.46 6.16 -6.13
N THR A 142 8.26 6.82 -6.96
CA THR A 142 9.00 6.16 -8.05
C THR A 142 9.95 5.09 -7.53
N GLY A 143 10.61 5.34 -6.39
CA GLY A 143 11.51 4.35 -5.80
C GLY A 143 10.80 3.11 -5.28
N THR A 144 9.72 3.26 -4.50
CA THR A 144 8.96 2.13 -3.97
C THR A 144 8.22 1.36 -5.08
N TRP A 145 7.71 2.06 -6.08
CA TRP A 145 7.08 1.48 -7.26
C TRP A 145 8.08 0.67 -8.10
N SER A 146 9.30 1.20 -8.32
CA SER A 146 10.37 0.45 -9.01
C SER A 146 10.76 -0.81 -8.25
N ILE A 147 10.83 -0.76 -6.91
CA ILE A 147 11.07 -1.94 -6.07
C ILE A 147 9.98 -2.98 -6.28
N ALA A 148 8.71 -2.58 -6.30
CA ALA A 148 7.60 -3.50 -6.51
C ALA A 148 7.70 -4.22 -7.88
N ILE A 149 7.98 -3.48 -8.96
CA ILE A 149 8.14 -4.05 -10.30
C ILE A 149 9.33 -5.02 -10.35
N ILE A 150 10.49 -4.60 -9.85
CA ILE A 150 11.70 -5.45 -9.83
C ILE A 150 11.45 -6.71 -8.99
N ALA A 151 10.80 -6.57 -7.84
CA ALA A 151 10.45 -7.67 -6.96
C ALA A 151 9.46 -8.65 -7.64
N THR A 152 8.47 -8.14 -8.39
CA THR A 152 7.57 -8.97 -9.20
C THR A 152 8.34 -9.78 -10.25
N VAL A 153 9.29 -9.15 -10.95
CA VAL A 153 10.13 -9.85 -11.95
C VAL A 153 10.96 -10.95 -11.27
N ILE A 154 11.62 -10.62 -10.15
CA ILE A 154 12.41 -11.60 -9.38
C ILE A 154 11.52 -12.76 -8.95
N GLY A 155 10.35 -12.49 -8.38
CA GLY A 155 9.40 -13.51 -7.94
C GLY A 155 8.90 -14.39 -9.08
N PHE A 156 8.58 -13.78 -10.22
CA PHE A 156 8.16 -14.49 -11.42
C PHE A 156 9.24 -15.46 -11.92
N LEU A 157 10.49 -15.00 -12.00
CA LEU A 157 11.61 -15.83 -12.45
C LEU A 157 11.99 -16.91 -11.43
N ALA A 158 11.83 -16.62 -10.15
CA ALA A 158 12.12 -17.54 -9.06
C ALA A 158 10.97 -18.51 -8.72
N ALA A 159 9.80 -18.38 -9.36
CA ALA A 159 8.60 -19.14 -8.99
C ALA A 159 8.80 -20.66 -8.95
N ASP A 160 9.61 -21.20 -9.88
CA ASP A 160 9.86 -22.64 -9.95
C ASP A 160 10.73 -23.16 -8.79
N TYR A 161 11.43 -22.26 -8.09
CA TYR A 161 12.30 -22.56 -6.95
C TYR A 161 11.61 -22.26 -5.60
N LEU A 162 10.51 -21.51 -5.60
CA LEU A 162 9.78 -21.12 -4.41
C LEU A 162 8.71 -22.18 -4.11
N ASN A 163 8.87 -22.88 -3.00
CA ASN A 163 7.82 -23.74 -2.49
C ASN A 163 6.67 -22.91 -1.85
N LYS A 164 5.54 -23.55 -1.60
CA LYS A 164 4.34 -22.90 -1.05
C LYS A 164 4.62 -22.17 0.27
N ASP A 165 5.43 -22.77 1.16
CA ASP A 165 5.72 -22.19 2.47
C ASP A 165 6.59 -20.93 2.36
N MET A 166 7.56 -20.93 1.44
CA MET A 166 8.35 -19.72 1.12
C MET A 166 7.48 -18.59 0.58
N MET A 167 6.54 -18.89 -0.32
CA MET A 167 5.62 -17.90 -0.87
C MET A 167 4.73 -17.30 0.23
N ILE A 168 4.18 -18.12 1.11
CA ILE A 168 3.38 -17.67 2.26
C ILE A 168 4.25 -16.81 3.20
N GLY A 169 5.47 -17.27 3.51
CA GLY A 169 6.41 -16.51 4.33
C GLY A 169 6.69 -15.11 3.77
N LEU A 170 6.98 -14.99 2.47
CA LEU A 170 7.21 -13.71 1.81
C LEU A 170 5.96 -12.81 1.80
N ALA A 171 4.78 -13.38 1.60
CA ALA A 171 3.52 -12.64 1.61
C ALA A 171 3.20 -12.06 2.99
N ILE A 172 3.51 -12.79 4.07
CA ILE A 172 3.23 -12.39 5.45
C ILE A 172 4.18 -11.30 5.96
N VAL A 173 5.37 -11.13 5.39
CA VAL A 173 6.35 -10.12 5.84
C VAL A 173 5.72 -8.73 5.93
N ASN A 174 4.94 -8.32 4.94
CA ASN A 174 4.34 -6.99 4.91
C ASN A 174 3.23 -6.79 5.95
N PRO A 175 2.23 -7.69 6.11
CA PRO A 175 1.27 -7.62 7.21
C PRO A 175 1.92 -7.59 8.60
N VAL A 176 2.93 -8.43 8.85
CA VAL A 176 3.66 -8.46 10.12
C VAL A 176 4.39 -7.13 10.35
N TYR A 177 5.09 -6.61 9.34
CA TYR A 177 5.76 -5.32 9.43
C TYR A 177 4.78 -4.20 9.81
N PHE A 178 3.63 -4.11 9.14
CA PHE A 178 2.61 -3.11 9.48
C PHE A 178 1.97 -3.35 10.83
N GLY A 179 1.74 -4.59 11.23
CA GLY A 179 1.29 -4.94 12.58
C GLY A 179 2.23 -4.40 13.66
N CYS A 180 3.53 -4.62 13.52
CA CYS A 180 4.55 -4.07 14.44
C CYS A 180 4.52 -2.53 14.46
N MET A 181 4.38 -1.89 13.31
CA MET A 181 4.27 -0.43 13.22
C MET A 181 3.00 0.11 13.88
N MET A 182 1.87 -0.59 13.73
CA MET A 182 0.61 -0.22 14.37
C MET A 182 0.72 -0.29 15.90
N VAL A 183 1.35 -1.32 16.44
CA VAL A 183 1.63 -1.43 17.89
C VAL A 183 2.51 -0.25 18.35
N GLY A 184 3.55 0.09 17.60
CA GLY A 184 4.39 1.25 17.89
C GLY A 184 3.68 2.61 17.79
N ALA A 185 2.56 2.68 17.08
CA ALA A 185 1.75 3.89 16.91
C ALA A 185 0.69 4.05 18.02
N MET A 186 0.48 3.09 18.92
CA MET A 186 -0.49 3.13 20.02
C MET A 186 -0.05 4.13 21.12
N LYS A 187 0.02 5.40 20.77
CA LYS A 187 0.43 6.50 21.68
C LYS A 187 -0.74 7.30 22.25
N SER A 188 -1.93 7.15 21.70
CA SER A 188 -3.15 7.79 22.18
C SER A 188 -4.27 6.78 22.29
N LEU A 189 -5.25 7.06 23.16
CA LEU A 189 -6.43 6.20 23.36
C LEU A 189 -7.19 5.99 22.05
N GLN A 190 -7.37 7.05 21.27
CA GLN A 190 -8.07 7.02 19.98
C GLN A 190 -7.41 6.06 19.00
N ILE A 191 -6.07 6.16 18.84
CA ILE A 191 -5.31 5.29 17.94
C ILE A 191 -5.38 3.84 18.43
N SER A 192 -5.18 3.61 19.72
CA SER A 192 -5.22 2.26 20.30
C SER A 192 -6.59 1.62 20.14
N LEU A 193 -7.68 2.37 20.41
CA LEU A 193 -9.05 1.90 20.20
C LEU A 193 -9.34 1.61 18.73
N SER A 194 -8.91 2.48 17.80
CA SER A 194 -9.10 2.24 16.36
C SER A 194 -8.43 0.94 15.91
N ILE A 195 -7.22 0.67 16.40
CA ILE A 195 -6.46 -0.54 16.04
C ILE A 195 -7.13 -1.79 16.63
N ILE A 196 -7.48 -1.77 17.93
CA ILE A 196 -8.10 -2.91 18.62
C ILE A 196 -9.48 -3.21 18.01
N LEU A 197 -10.32 -2.19 17.85
CA LEU A 197 -11.63 -2.36 17.25
C LEU A 197 -11.53 -2.83 15.79
N GLY A 198 -10.59 -2.30 15.01
CA GLY A 198 -10.35 -2.75 13.64
C GLY A 198 -9.92 -4.21 13.56
N ALA A 199 -9.06 -4.66 14.49
CA ALA A 199 -8.62 -6.05 14.59
C ALA A 199 -9.77 -7.02 14.98
N ILE A 200 -10.79 -6.55 15.68
CA ILE A 200 -11.97 -7.37 16.06
C ILE A 200 -13.05 -7.27 14.97
N LEU A 201 -13.41 -6.06 14.56
CA LEU A 201 -14.52 -5.83 13.63
C LEU A 201 -14.19 -6.29 12.20
N GLY A 202 -12.93 -6.17 11.77
CA GLY A 202 -12.51 -6.64 10.44
C GLY A 202 -12.82 -8.12 10.22
N PRO A 203 -12.28 -9.04 11.03
CA PRO A 203 -12.63 -10.46 10.96
C PRO A 203 -14.11 -10.73 11.20
N ALA A 204 -14.78 -10.02 12.13
CA ALA A 204 -16.21 -10.21 12.37
C ALA A 204 -17.05 -9.91 11.11
N PHE A 205 -16.78 -8.81 10.44
CA PHE A 205 -17.44 -8.48 9.19
C PHE A 205 -17.05 -9.39 8.02
N PHE A 206 -15.86 -9.99 8.05
CA PHE A 206 -15.45 -10.96 7.04
C PHE A 206 -16.38 -12.19 7.00
N PHE A 207 -16.89 -12.65 8.15
CA PHE A 207 -17.86 -13.74 8.19
C PHE A 207 -19.25 -13.35 7.64
N ILE A 208 -19.58 -12.04 7.62
CA ILE A 208 -20.89 -11.55 7.14
C ILE A 208 -20.79 -11.19 5.65
N SER A 209 -19.75 -10.44 5.28
CA SER A 209 -19.50 -9.98 3.92
C SER A 209 -18.01 -9.77 3.69
N PRO A 210 -17.31 -10.77 3.12
CA PRO A 210 -15.86 -10.71 2.90
C PRO A 210 -15.42 -9.48 2.10
N GLU A 211 -16.18 -9.12 1.07
CA GLU A 211 -15.86 -8.03 0.14
C GLU A 211 -15.87 -6.65 0.81
N TRP A 212 -16.76 -6.42 1.79
CA TRP A 212 -16.97 -5.15 2.47
C TRP A 212 -16.34 -5.08 3.86
N SER A 213 -15.78 -6.18 4.35
CA SER A 213 -15.28 -6.33 5.73
C SER A 213 -14.26 -5.25 6.13
N ILE A 214 -13.32 -4.95 5.23
CA ILE A 214 -12.28 -3.94 5.47
C ILE A 214 -12.88 -2.55 5.57
N LEU A 215 -13.87 -2.23 4.71
CA LEU A 215 -14.51 -0.93 4.71
C LEU A 215 -15.38 -0.75 5.96
N TYR A 216 -16.28 -1.69 6.24
CA TYR A 216 -17.16 -1.60 7.40
C TYR A 216 -16.39 -1.67 8.72
N GLY A 217 -15.45 -2.61 8.84
CA GLY A 217 -14.58 -2.72 10.01
C GLY A 217 -13.78 -1.45 10.27
N GLY A 218 -13.18 -0.89 9.22
CA GLY A 218 -12.36 0.33 9.33
C GLY A 218 -13.18 1.58 9.66
N VAL A 219 -14.30 1.79 8.97
CA VAL A 219 -15.16 2.96 9.19
C VAL A 219 -15.77 2.92 10.61
N LEU A 220 -16.34 1.78 11.02
CA LEU A 220 -16.94 1.65 12.34
C LEU A 220 -15.89 1.76 13.45
N ALA A 221 -14.76 1.07 13.34
CA ALA A 221 -13.68 1.16 14.32
C ALA A 221 -13.17 2.60 14.47
N GLY A 222 -12.94 3.29 13.34
CA GLY A 222 -12.49 4.67 13.34
C GLY A 222 -13.51 5.64 13.93
N THR A 223 -14.78 5.48 13.58
CA THR A 223 -15.87 6.33 14.08
C THR A 223 -16.07 6.17 15.58
N ILE A 224 -16.12 4.92 16.07
CA ILE A 224 -16.26 4.65 17.51
C ILE A 224 -15.06 5.22 18.27
N ALA A 225 -13.84 4.99 17.78
CA ALA A 225 -12.63 5.50 18.44
C ALA A 225 -12.58 7.03 18.47
N TYR A 226 -13.06 7.70 17.42
CA TYR A 226 -13.16 9.16 17.35
C TYR A 226 -14.10 9.69 18.45
N PHE A 227 -15.34 9.21 18.50
CA PHE A 227 -16.32 9.68 19.49
C PHE A 227 -15.89 9.38 20.93
N VAL A 228 -15.34 8.18 21.20
CA VAL A 228 -14.84 7.85 22.55
C VAL A 228 -13.64 8.72 22.92
N GLY A 229 -12.85 9.15 21.96
CA GLY A 229 -11.71 10.03 22.20
C GLY A 229 -12.07 11.49 22.44
N GLU A 230 -13.21 11.98 21.92
CA GLU A 230 -13.71 13.34 22.21
C GLU A 230 -14.41 13.46 23.57
N LEU A 231 -14.88 12.35 24.15
CA LEU A 231 -15.55 12.33 25.46
C LEU A 231 -14.57 12.41 26.64
N LYS A 232 -13.26 12.46 26.39
CA LYS A 232 -12.20 12.63 27.39
C LYS A 232 -11.41 13.89 27.16
#